data_f98e1f5862f7c93751a6b4f8419b30ea
#
_entry.id   f98e1f5862f7c93751a6b4f8419b30ea
#
_cell.length_a   1.000
_cell.length_b   1.000
_cell.length_c   1.000
_cell.angle_alpha   90.00
_cell.angle_beta   90.00
_cell.angle_gamma   90.00
#
_symmetry.space_group_name_H-M   'P 1'
#
loop_
_entity.id
_entity.type
_entity.pdbx_description
1 polymer ?
#
loop_
_entity_poly.entity_id
_entity_poly.type
_entity_poly.pdbx_seq_one_letter_code
_entity_poly.pdbx_strand_id
1 'polypeptide(L)'
;MHKVIRIVLLTLLWCFVVGFVVLFSSRSKHHRSTTKVCSVSVDIIDSMLNESLVTSEGVQRWIAQSKVPVLGQPIDAVDLASIEQSIRRNGFVERASAYITYDGVLHISISQRRPMLRLLVDGFDSYVTADGYIFSAPRLASVYVPVVTGEYRPPLPTKYVGSAWDYISQQIAESEQRIMELQHEKVPLFKEDK
;
A
#
# COMPACT_ATOMS: atom_id res chain seq x y z
N MET A 1 39.36 -11.53 -48.16
CA MET A 1 37.96 -11.81 -48.48
C MET A 1 37.16 -12.40 -47.29
N HIS A 2 37.59 -13.45 -46.62
CA HIS A 2 36.82 -14.09 -45.53
C HIS A 2 36.50 -13.19 -44.34
N LYS A 3 37.33 -12.21 -43.98
CA LYS A 3 37.06 -11.30 -42.84
C LYS A 3 35.91 -10.31 -43.17
N VAL A 4 35.88 -9.79 -44.41
CA VAL A 4 34.82 -8.89 -44.83
C VAL A 4 33.46 -9.58 -44.91
N ILE A 5 33.41 -10.82 -45.41
CA ILE A 5 32.22 -11.64 -45.50
C ILE A 5 31.67 -11.96 -44.07
N ARG A 6 32.54 -12.24 -43.10
CA ARG A 6 32.14 -12.44 -41.70
C ARG A 6 31.51 -11.19 -41.09
N ILE A 7 32.08 -10.02 -41.34
CA ILE A 7 31.55 -8.75 -40.82
C ILE A 7 30.17 -8.49 -41.42
N VAL A 8 30.01 -8.64 -42.74
CA VAL A 8 28.73 -8.47 -43.42
C VAL A 8 27.66 -9.44 -42.91
N LEU A 9 28.04 -10.70 -42.69
CA LEU A 9 27.11 -11.70 -42.11
C LEU A 9 26.69 -11.35 -40.68
N LEU A 10 27.62 -10.88 -39.84
CA LEU A 10 27.32 -10.45 -38.48
C LEU A 10 26.41 -9.22 -38.44
N THR A 11 26.64 -8.22 -39.31
CA THR A 11 25.76 -7.05 -39.38
C THR A 11 24.36 -7.40 -39.85
N LEU A 12 24.22 -8.28 -40.85
CA LEU A 12 22.93 -8.78 -41.31
C LEU A 12 22.18 -9.54 -40.22
N LEU A 13 22.89 -10.39 -39.45
CA LEU A 13 22.32 -11.13 -38.30
C LEU A 13 21.82 -10.15 -37.22
N TRP A 14 22.60 -9.13 -36.87
CA TRP A 14 22.19 -8.10 -35.92
C TRP A 14 20.99 -7.30 -36.38
N CYS A 15 20.95 -6.88 -37.66
CA CYS A 15 19.79 -6.19 -38.23
C CYS A 15 18.53 -7.07 -38.18
N PHE A 16 18.66 -8.38 -38.43
CA PHE A 16 17.55 -9.33 -38.34
C PHE A 16 17.04 -9.47 -36.91
N VAL A 17 17.95 -9.60 -35.91
CA VAL A 17 17.58 -9.70 -34.49
C VAL A 17 16.89 -8.43 -34.01
N VAL A 18 17.44 -7.25 -34.33
CA VAL A 18 16.82 -5.97 -33.97
C VAL A 18 15.45 -5.80 -34.61
N GLY A 19 15.33 -6.10 -35.90
CA GLY A 19 14.06 -6.07 -36.63
C GLY A 19 13.01 -7.01 -36.01
N PHE A 20 13.41 -8.23 -35.66
CA PHE A 20 12.55 -9.19 -35.00
C PHE A 20 12.06 -8.70 -33.63
N VAL A 21 12.97 -8.17 -32.81
CA VAL A 21 12.62 -7.62 -31.47
C VAL A 21 11.65 -6.45 -31.60
N VAL A 22 11.87 -5.54 -32.53
CA VAL A 22 10.99 -4.38 -32.75
C VAL A 22 9.59 -4.82 -33.21
N LEU A 23 9.50 -5.75 -34.15
CA LEU A 23 8.23 -6.29 -34.63
C LEU A 23 7.46 -7.03 -33.52
N PHE A 24 8.15 -7.84 -32.73
CA PHE A 24 7.54 -8.60 -31.65
C PHE A 24 7.07 -7.69 -30.51
N SER A 25 7.88 -6.66 -30.17
CA SER A 25 7.52 -5.67 -29.15
C SER A 25 6.30 -4.81 -29.56
N SER A 26 6.21 -4.44 -30.83
CA SER A 26 5.07 -3.67 -31.35
C SER A 26 3.77 -4.48 -31.31
N ARG A 27 3.85 -5.77 -31.60
CA ARG A 27 2.68 -6.65 -31.57
C ARG A 27 2.17 -6.90 -30.14
N SER A 28 3.07 -6.98 -29.17
CA SER A 28 2.72 -7.14 -27.75
C SER A 28 1.99 -5.90 -27.20
N LYS A 29 2.41 -4.70 -27.57
CA LYS A 29 1.74 -3.44 -27.15
C LYS A 29 0.31 -3.34 -27.70
N HIS A 30 0.11 -3.71 -28.95
CA HIS A 30 -1.23 -3.64 -29.58
C HIS A 30 -2.25 -4.59 -28.90
N HIS A 31 -1.81 -5.74 -28.44
CA HIS A 31 -2.72 -6.68 -27.74
C HIS A 31 -3.17 -6.15 -26.38
N ARG A 32 -2.27 -5.50 -25.62
CA ARG A 32 -2.59 -4.92 -24.31
C ARG A 32 -3.60 -3.77 -24.39
N SER A 33 -3.51 -2.92 -25.39
CA SER A 33 -4.44 -1.80 -25.59
C SER A 33 -5.83 -2.21 -26.06
N THR A 34 -5.97 -3.43 -26.61
CA THR A 34 -7.24 -3.94 -27.15
C THR A 34 -8.01 -4.77 -26.13
N THR A 35 -7.31 -5.43 -25.20
CA THR A 35 -7.94 -6.24 -24.15
C THR A 35 -8.48 -5.35 -23.05
N LYS A 36 -9.75 -5.55 -22.69
CA LYS A 36 -10.42 -4.79 -21.60
C LYS A 36 -10.52 -5.64 -20.36
N VAL A 37 -10.54 -4.99 -19.20
CA VAL A 37 -10.79 -5.66 -17.92
C VAL A 37 -12.24 -6.13 -17.87
N CYS A 38 -12.44 -7.44 -17.77
CA CYS A 38 -13.75 -8.10 -17.78
C CYS A 38 -14.24 -8.45 -16.37
N SER A 39 -13.32 -8.79 -15.46
CA SER A 39 -13.67 -9.26 -14.12
C SER A 39 -12.59 -8.92 -13.09
N VAL A 40 -12.98 -8.96 -11.81
CA VAL A 40 -12.10 -8.76 -10.67
C VAL A 40 -12.11 -10.01 -9.81
N SER A 41 -10.95 -10.60 -9.60
CA SER A 41 -10.72 -11.73 -8.69
C SER A 41 -9.99 -11.23 -7.45
N VAL A 42 -10.51 -11.51 -6.25
CA VAL A 42 -9.89 -11.15 -4.99
C VAL A 42 -9.44 -12.42 -4.28
N ASP A 43 -8.16 -12.48 -3.99
CA ASP A 43 -7.52 -13.58 -3.26
C ASP A 43 -6.98 -13.08 -1.92
N ILE A 44 -7.46 -13.68 -0.81
CA ILE A 44 -7.06 -13.33 0.54
C ILE A 44 -6.10 -14.42 1.03
N ILE A 45 -4.81 -14.09 1.09
CA ILE A 45 -3.71 -15.05 1.28
C ILE A 45 -3.73 -15.64 2.71
N ASP A 46 -4.21 -14.90 3.70
CA ASP A 46 -4.12 -15.27 5.13
C ASP A 46 -5.47 -15.73 5.72
N SER A 47 -6.06 -16.76 5.15
CA SER A 47 -7.30 -17.36 5.68
C SER A 47 -7.12 -18.26 6.93
N MET A 48 -5.94 -18.24 7.55
CA MET A 48 -5.65 -19.06 8.75
C MET A 48 -6.39 -18.63 10.01
N LEU A 49 -6.94 -17.43 10.04
CA LEU A 49 -7.89 -17.01 11.07
C LEU A 49 -9.29 -17.34 10.57
N ASN A 50 -10.03 -18.16 11.30
CA ASN A 50 -11.44 -18.47 11.03
C ASN A 50 -12.34 -17.21 10.92
N GLU A 51 -11.80 -16.03 11.12
CA GLU A 51 -12.46 -14.74 11.14
C GLU A 51 -11.69 -13.80 10.23
N SER A 52 -12.19 -13.62 9.00
CA SER A 52 -11.61 -12.69 8.05
C SER A 52 -12.09 -11.25 8.35
N LEU A 53 -11.15 -10.34 8.61
CA LEU A 53 -11.42 -8.89 8.72
C LEU A 53 -11.72 -8.27 7.36
N VAL A 54 -11.25 -8.89 6.28
CA VAL A 54 -11.41 -8.45 4.91
C VAL A 54 -12.26 -9.48 4.17
N THR A 55 -13.32 -9.04 3.53
CA THR A 55 -14.16 -9.86 2.65
C THR A 55 -13.99 -9.42 1.21
N SER A 56 -14.16 -10.35 0.26
CA SER A 56 -14.11 -10.03 -1.17
C SER A 56 -15.08 -8.91 -1.56
N GLU A 57 -16.28 -8.91 -0.97
CA GLU A 57 -17.28 -7.85 -1.16
C GLU A 57 -16.83 -6.50 -0.60
N GLY A 58 -16.11 -6.51 0.55
CA GLY A 58 -15.52 -5.34 1.14
C GLY A 58 -14.50 -4.69 0.20
N VAL A 59 -13.61 -5.52 -0.36
CA VAL A 59 -12.60 -5.08 -1.32
C VAL A 59 -13.21 -4.49 -2.58
N GLN A 60 -14.23 -5.14 -3.14
CA GLN A 60 -14.94 -4.61 -4.31
C GLN A 60 -15.58 -3.25 -4.02
N ARG A 61 -16.15 -3.04 -2.83
CA ARG A 61 -16.67 -1.74 -2.39
C ARG A 61 -15.58 -0.68 -2.28
N TRP A 62 -14.39 -1.02 -1.75
CA TRP A 62 -13.26 -0.09 -1.67
C TRP A 62 -12.75 0.32 -3.05
N ILE A 63 -12.71 -0.61 -3.99
CA ILE A 63 -12.35 -0.32 -5.39
C ILE A 63 -13.40 0.61 -6.02
N ALA A 64 -14.68 0.33 -5.81
CA ALA A 64 -15.75 1.20 -6.31
C ALA A 64 -15.70 2.62 -5.72
N GLN A 65 -15.29 2.76 -4.46
CA GLN A 65 -15.12 4.06 -3.79
C GLN A 65 -13.86 4.81 -4.22
N SER A 66 -12.85 4.10 -4.74
CA SER A 66 -11.57 4.71 -5.16
C SER A 66 -11.71 5.63 -6.37
N LYS A 67 -12.88 5.64 -7.04
CA LYS A 67 -13.16 6.40 -8.27
C LYS A 67 -12.23 6.06 -9.45
N VAL A 68 -11.44 5.01 -9.35
CA VAL A 68 -10.62 4.49 -10.45
C VAL A 68 -11.52 3.60 -11.31
N PRO A 69 -11.79 3.96 -12.56
CA PRO A 69 -12.55 3.09 -13.43
C PRO A 69 -11.72 1.84 -13.75
N VAL A 70 -12.26 0.67 -13.48
CA VAL A 70 -11.57 -0.62 -13.64
C VAL A 70 -12.23 -1.44 -14.74
N LEU A 71 -13.51 -1.77 -14.58
CA LEU A 71 -14.23 -2.61 -15.51
C LEU A 71 -14.43 -1.93 -16.87
N GLY A 72 -14.16 -2.65 -17.94
CA GLY A 72 -14.31 -2.16 -19.31
C GLY A 72 -13.19 -1.27 -19.82
N GLN A 73 -12.19 -0.93 -18.97
CA GLN A 73 -11.02 -0.16 -19.38
C GLN A 73 -9.97 -1.04 -20.06
N PRO A 74 -9.19 -0.50 -21.01
CA PRO A 74 -8.01 -1.18 -21.52
C PRO A 74 -7.03 -1.51 -20.39
N ILE A 75 -6.34 -2.64 -20.48
CA ILE A 75 -5.38 -3.08 -19.45
C ILE A 75 -4.33 -1.99 -19.18
N ASP A 76 -3.85 -1.33 -20.22
CA ASP A 76 -2.80 -0.28 -20.09
C ASP A 76 -3.31 1.03 -19.47
N ALA A 77 -4.62 1.24 -19.40
CA ALA A 77 -5.22 2.45 -18.84
C ALA A 77 -5.58 2.34 -17.35
N VAL A 78 -5.50 1.13 -16.78
CA VAL A 78 -5.83 0.90 -15.37
C VAL A 78 -4.65 1.24 -14.47
N ASP A 79 -4.84 2.19 -13.56
CA ASP A 79 -3.83 2.55 -12.55
C ASP A 79 -3.86 1.56 -11.37
N LEU A 80 -3.08 0.50 -11.49
CA LEU A 80 -2.95 -0.53 -10.47
C LEU A 80 -2.39 0.01 -9.15
N ALA A 81 -1.45 0.97 -9.21
CA ALA A 81 -0.83 1.55 -8.03
C ALA A 81 -1.85 2.32 -7.17
N SER A 82 -2.73 3.08 -7.81
CA SER A 82 -3.83 3.78 -7.12
C SER A 82 -4.83 2.81 -6.50
N ILE A 83 -5.11 1.68 -7.15
CA ILE A 83 -5.97 0.62 -6.59
C ILE A 83 -5.33 0.01 -5.36
N GLU A 84 -4.07 -0.41 -5.44
CA GLU A 84 -3.33 -0.97 -4.31
C GLU A 84 -3.25 0.01 -3.13
N GLN A 85 -2.98 1.29 -3.41
CA GLN A 85 -2.92 2.33 -2.39
C GLN A 85 -4.28 2.54 -1.73
N SER A 86 -5.37 2.52 -2.49
CA SER A 86 -6.73 2.65 -1.96
C SER A 86 -7.08 1.51 -1.01
N ILE A 87 -6.70 0.28 -1.38
CA ILE A 87 -6.92 -0.90 -0.55
C ILE A 87 -6.06 -0.83 0.72
N ARG A 88 -4.79 -0.43 0.63
CA ARG A 88 -3.86 -0.29 1.76
C ARG A 88 -4.23 0.80 2.76
N ARG A 89 -5.07 1.78 2.38
CA ARG A 89 -5.61 2.78 3.32
C ARG A 89 -6.51 2.17 4.40
N ASN A 90 -7.03 0.98 4.16
CA ASN A 90 -7.79 0.26 5.17
C ASN A 90 -6.82 -0.37 6.18
N GLY A 91 -6.92 0.02 7.43
CA GLY A 91 -5.99 -0.37 8.49
C GLY A 91 -5.83 -1.90 8.68
N PHE A 92 -6.83 -2.69 8.24
CA PHE A 92 -6.78 -4.16 8.30
C PHE A 92 -5.87 -4.79 7.25
N VAL A 93 -5.51 -4.04 6.20
CA VAL A 93 -4.67 -4.53 5.11
C VAL A 93 -3.20 -4.26 5.43
N GLU A 94 -2.39 -5.31 5.43
CA GLU A 94 -0.95 -5.19 5.57
C GLU A 94 -0.30 -4.95 4.22
N ARG A 95 -0.65 -5.79 3.24
CA ARG A 95 -0.17 -5.69 1.86
C ARG A 95 -1.30 -5.91 0.88
N ALA A 96 -1.26 -5.17 -0.20
CA ALA A 96 -2.12 -5.39 -1.36
C ALA A 96 -1.25 -5.36 -2.60
N SER A 97 -1.46 -6.31 -3.49
CA SER A 97 -0.82 -6.40 -4.80
C SER A 97 -1.89 -6.65 -5.86
N ALA A 98 -1.82 -5.92 -6.96
CA ALA A 98 -2.77 -6.02 -8.06
C ALA A 98 -2.03 -6.26 -9.38
N TYR A 99 -2.54 -7.18 -10.19
CA TYR A 99 -2.05 -7.42 -11.53
C TYR A 99 -3.19 -7.83 -12.47
N ILE A 100 -3.03 -7.57 -13.75
CA ILE A 100 -4.02 -7.95 -14.76
C ILE A 100 -3.42 -9.00 -15.66
N THR A 101 -4.16 -10.08 -15.85
CA THR A 101 -3.80 -11.16 -16.78
C THR A 101 -4.22 -10.83 -18.22
N TYR A 102 -3.64 -11.51 -19.18
CA TYR A 102 -3.90 -11.27 -20.62
C TYR A 102 -5.34 -11.52 -21.06
N ASP A 103 -6.10 -12.29 -20.29
CA ASP A 103 -7.53 -12.55 -20.48
C ASP A 103 -8.43 -11.42 -19.92
N GLY A 104 -7.84 -10.37 -19.35
CA GLY A 104 -8.55 -9.22 -18.83
C GLY A 104 -9.09 -9.40 -17.41
N VAL A 105 -8.56 -10.33 -16.62
CA VAL A 105 -8.92 -10.49 -15.22
C VAL A 105 -7.98 -9.67 -14.34
N LEU A 106 -8.54 -8.77 -13.53
CA LEU A 106 -7.80 -8.08 -12.47
C LEU A 106 -7.74 -8.98 -11.23
N HIS A 107 -6.54 -9.43 -10.90
CA HIS A 107 -6.27 -10.19 -9.68
C HIS A 107 -5.77 -9.25 -8.60
N ILE A 108 -6.33 -9.38 -7.39
CA ILE A 108 -5.96 -8.60 -6.22
C ILE A 108 -5.67 -9.57 -5.10
N SER A 109 -4.40 -9.63 -4.71
CA SER A 109 -3.92 -10.43 -3.60
C SER A 109 -3.77 -9.56 -2.37
N ILE A 110 -4.40 -9.95 -1.26
CA ILE A 110 -4.43 -9.18 -0.03
C ILE A 110 -3.88 -10.01 1.12
N SER A 111 -2.93 -9.45 1.85
CA SER A 111 -2.48 -9.94 3.15
C SER A 111 -3.10 -9.08 4.25
N GLN A 112 -3.75 -9.72 5.22
CA GLN A 112 -4.39 -9.06 6.34
C GLN A 112 -3.41 -8.88 7.49
N ARG A 113 -3.59 -7.78 8.26
CA ARG A 113 -2.89 -7.61 9.53
C ARG A 113 -3.40 -8.60 10.56
N ARG A 114 -2.49 -9.10 11.38
CA ARG A 114 -2.79 -10.03 12.48
C ARG A 114 -2.81 -9.25 13.79
N PRO A 115 -3.99 -8.92 14.36
CA PRO A 115 -4.05 -8.28 15.65
C PRO A 115 -3.60 -9.24 16.74
N MET A 116 -2.84 -8.73 17.70
CA MET A 116 -2.40 -9.44 18.88
C MET A 116 -3.31 -9.18 20.09
N LEU A 117 -3.87 -7.95 20.17
CA LEU A 117 -4.79 -7.55 21.21
C LEU A 117 -5.77 -6.48 20.72
N ARG A 118 -6.89 -6.32 21.44
CA ARG A 118 -7.83 -5.21 21.26
C ARG A 118 -7.73 -4.28 22.47
N LEU A 119 -7.50 -3.00 22.19
CA LEU A 119 -7.44 -1.96 23.18
C LEU A 119 -8.81 -1.27 23.25
N LEU A 120 -9.51 -1.44 24.39
CA LEU A 120 -10.81 -0.83 24.65
C LEU A 120 -10.69 0.03 25.91
N VAL A 121 -10.22 1.26 25.75
CA VAL A 121 -9.95 2.19 26.86
C VAL A 121 -10.39 3.60 26.45
N ASP A 122 -11.03 4.32 27.36
CA ASP A 122 -11.38 5.76 27.28
C ASP A 122 -11.76 6.27 25.86
N GLY A 123 -12.73 5.57 25.24
CA GLY A 123 -13.20 5.89 23.89
C GLY A 123 -12.31 5.41 22.74
N PHE A 124 -11.27 4.66 23.06
CA PHE A 124 -10.36 4.01 22.12
C PHE A 124 -10.83 2.58 21.88
N ASP A 125 -11.21 2.24 20.66
CA ASP A 125 -11.56 0.88 20.26
C ASP A 125 -10.74 0.52 19.01
N SER A 126 -9.58 -0.10 19.25
CA SER A 126 -8.60 -0.38 18.21
C SER A 126 -7.90 -1.71 18.43
N TYR A 127 -7.52 -2.34 17.35
CA TYR A 127 -6.62 -3.48 17.36
C TYR A 127 -5.17 -3.05 17.31
N VAL A 128 -4.31 -3.81 17.96
CA VAL A 128 -2.86 -3.61 17.98
C VAL A 128 -2.17 -4.90 17.52
N THR A 129 -1.26 -4.78 16.59
CA THR A 129 -0.43 -5.88 16.09
C THR A 129 0.85 -6.03 16.92
N ALA A 130 1.58 -7.12 16.75
CA ALA A 130 2.82 -7.39 17.46
C ALA A 130 3.95 -6.37 17.16
N ASP A 131 3.93 -5.76 15.97
CA ASP A 131 4.85 -4.71 15.55
C ASP A 131 4.41 -3.30 15.99
N GLY A 132 3.35 -3.20 16.80
CA GLY A 132 2.86 -1.93 17.32
C GLY A 132 2.05 -1.10 16.33
N TYR A 133 1.56 -1.70 15.25
CA TYR A 133 0.64 -1.02 14.34
C TYR A 133 -0.77 -1.02 14.92
N ILE A 134 -1.41 0.14 14.93
CA ILE A 134 -2.76 0.36 15.49
C ILE A 134 -3.75 0.63 14.37
N PHE A 135 -4.93 0.01 14.43
CA PHE A 135 -6.03 0.28 13.52
C PHE A 135 -7.38 0.12 14.22
N SER A 136 -8.37 0.90 13.79
CA SER A 136 -9.70 0.89 14.41
C SER A 136 -10.39 -0.45 14.24
N ALA A 137 -11.10 -0.90 15.25
CA ALA A 137 -11.91 -2.11 15.18
C ALA A 137 -13.07 -1.92 14.17
N PRO A 138 -13.26 -2.86 13.22
CA PRO A 138 -14.37 -2.78 12.28
C PRO A 138 -15.69 -3.04 13.00
N ARG A 139 -16.76 -2.35 12.58
CA ARG A 139 -18.07 -2.47 13.24
C ARG A 139 -18.76 -3.83 13.05
N LEU A 140 -18.44 -4.54 11.98
CA LEU A 140 -19.15 -5.75 11.53
C LEU A 140 -18.30 -7.02 11.58
N ALA A 141 -17.04 -6.91 11.97
CA ALA A 141 -16.15 -8.06 12.11
C ALA A 141 -15.32 -7.92 13.38
N SER A 142 -15.12 -9.01 14.09
CA SER A 142 -14.23 -9.04 15.24
C SER A 142 -13.33 -10.27 15.16
N VAL A 143 -12.13 -10.13 15.70
CA VAL A 143 -11.16 -11.23 15.82
C VAL A 143 -11.05 -11.60 17.29
N TYR A 144 -10.96 -12.89 17.56
CA TYR A 144 -10.78 -13.39 18.90
C TYR A 144 -9.35 -13.16 19.38
N VAL A 145 -9.17 -12.07 20.14
CA VAL A 145 -7.88 -11.67 20.73
C VAL A 145 -8.11 -11.18 22.16
N PRO A 146 -7.10 -11.19 23.04
CA PRO A 146 -7.20 -10.59 24.37
C PRO A 146 -7.65 -9.13 24.29
N VAL A 147 -8.57 -8.73 25.18
CA VAL A 147 -9.06 -7.36 25.28
C VAL A 147 -8.43 -6.70 26.49
N VAL A 148 -7.76 -5.58 26.26
CA VAL A 148 -7.20 -4.73 27.31
C VAL A 148 -8.18 -3.61 27.61
N THR A 149 -8.62 -3.51 28.85
CA THR A 149 -9.56 -2.49 29.35
C THR A 149 -8.94 -1.76 30.54
N GLY A 150 -9.38 -0.54 30.81
CA GLY A 150 -8.92 0.22 31.99
C GLY A 150 -9.14 1.72 31.80
N GLU A 151 -8.84 2.46 32.86
CA GLU A 151 -8.88 3.93 32.86
C GLU A 151 -7.52 4.50 32.40
N TYR A 152 -7.19 4.28 31.16
CA TYR A 152 -5.96 4.75 30.55
C TYR A 152 -6.24 5.41 29.21
N ARG A 153 -5.72 6.60 29.03
CA ARG A 153 -5.79 7.31 27.74
C ARG A 153 -4.46 7.23 27.02
N PRO A 154 -4.38 6.47 25.92
CA PRO A 154 -3.16 6.44 25.11
C PRO A 154 -2.80 7.83 24.61
N PRO A 155 -1.51 8.18 24.49
CA PRO A 155 -1.05 9.46 23.93
C PRO A 155 -1.18 9.48 22.40
N LEU A 156 -2.34 9.08 21.90
CA LEU A 156 -2.64 8.89 20.47
C LEU A 156 -4.02 9.48 20.17
N PRO A 157 -4.27 9.97 18.96
CA PRO A 157 -5.60 10.37 18.54
C PRO A 157 -6.58 9.18 18.56
N THR A 158 -7.83 9.40 18.96
CA THR A 158 -8.86 8.35 19.16
C THR A 158 -9.11 7.45 17.93
N LYS A 159 -8.83 7.96 16.72
CA LYS A 159 -8.97 7.22 15.45
C LYS A 159 -7.63 7.05 14.74
N TYR A 160 -6.57 6.90 15.50
CA TYR A 160 -5.24 6.72 14.92
C TYR A 160 -5.14 5.40 14.15
N VAL A 161 -4.54 5.47 12.97
CA VAL A 161 -4.19 4.30 12.15
C VAL A 161 -2.73 4.47 11.72
N GLY A 162 -1.86 3.58 12.18
CA GLY A 162 -0.44 3.65 11.88
C GLY A 162 0.42 2.97 12.94
N SER A 163 1.74 3.08 12.79
CA SER A 163 2.70 2.61 13.78
C SER A 163 2.71 3.53 15.00
N ALA A 164 2.51 2.96 16.20
CA ALA A 164 2.61 3.70 17.45
C ALA A 164 4.02 4.27 17.67
N TRP A 165 5.03 3.52 17.23
CA TRP A 165 6.43 3.92 17.37
C TRP A 165 6.77 5.14 16.51
N ASP A 166 6.28 5.17 15.26
CA ASP A 166 6.51 6.30 14.35
C ASP A 166 5.84 7.57 14.89
N TYR A 167 4.62 7.43 15.43
CA TYR A 167 3.93 8.58 16.04
C TYR A 167 4.68 9.12 17.26
N ILE A 168 5.10 8.26 18.18
CA ILE A 168 5.82 8.66 19.38
C ILE A 168 7.16 9.29 19.02
N SER A 169 7.89 8.71 18.06
CA SER A 169 9.17 9.26 17.58
C SER A 169 9.00 10.64 16.97
N GLN A 170 7.95 10.85 16.19
CA GLN A 170 7.63 12.17 15.64
C GLN A 170 7.31 13.18 16.73
N GLN A 171 6.50 12.81 17.73
CA GLN A 171 6.17 13.71 18.84
C GLN A 171 7.41 14.09 19.67
N ILE A 172 8.33 13.15 19.87
CA ILE A 172 9.60 13.43 20.54
C ILE A 172 10.41 14.44 19.72
N ALA A 173 10.59 14.20 18.43
CA ALA A 173 11.35 15.11 17.56
C ALA A 173 10.74 16.53 17.51
N GLU A 174 9.41 16.63 17.40
CA GLU A 174 8.71 17.93 17.44
C GLU A 174 8.91 18.66 18.78
N SER A 175 8.89 17.91 19.90
CA SER A 175 9.13 18.51 21.23
C SER A 175 10.57 19.00 21.41
N GLU A 176 11.54 18.25 20.91
CA GLU A 176 12.97 18.64 20.93
C GLU A 176 13.22 19.89 20.08
N GLN A 177 12.63 19.98 18.90
CA GLN A 177 12.72 21.18 18.07
C GLN A 177 12.14 22.41 18.78
N ARG A 178 10.97 22.27 19.41
CA ARG A 178 10.34 23.36 20.16
C ARG A 178 11.18 23.81 21.34
N ILE A 179 11.84 22.88 22.04
CA ILE A 179 12.78 23.21 23.14
C ILE A 179 13.97 24.01 22.61
N MET A 180 14.55 23.61 21.48
CA MET A 180 15.67 24.32 20.85
C MET A 180 15.26 25.74 20.41
N GLU A 181 14.09 25.91 19.82
CA GLU A 181 13.54 27.22 19.43
C GLU A 181 13.38 28.14 20.64
N LEU A 182 12.79 27.65 21.76
CA LEU A 182 12.60 28.40 22.98
C LEU A 182 13.93 28.76 23.66
N GLN A 183 14.96 27.92 23.55
CA GLN A 183 16.31 28.22 24.05
C GLN A 183 16.98 29.31 23.22
N HIS A 184 16.79 29.32 21.89
CA HIS A 184 17.30 30.39 21.03
C HIS A 184 16.59 31.72 21.25
N GLU A 185 15.31 31.71 21.54
CA GLU A 185 14.53 32.93 21.81
C GLU A 185 14.92 33.60 23.15
N LYS A 186 15.39 32.83 24.12
CA LYS A 186 15.82 33.34 25.45
C LYS A 186 17.22 33.93 25.52
N VAL A 187 18.02 33.85 24.47
CA VAL A 187 19.44 34.31 24.47
C VAL A 187 19.64 35.84 24.37
N PRO A 188 18.71 36.72 23.96
CA PRO A 188 19.02 38.15 23.82
C PRO A 188 18.80 39.02 25.08
N LEU A 189 18.53 38.49 26.25
CA LEU A 189 18.18 39.34 27.43
C LEU A 189 19.33 39.77 28.32
N PHE A 190 20.57 39.43 28.01
CA PHE A 190 21.75 39.99 28.70
C PHE A 190 22.68 40.72 27.75
N LYS A 191 22.31 41.93 27.29
CA LYS A 191 23.28 42.95 26.95
C LYS A 191 23.61 43.66 28.26
N GLU A 192 24.80 43.39 28.80
CA GLU A 192 25.42 44.21 29.82
C GLU A 192 25.59 45.61 29.27
N ASP A 193 24.86 46.57 29.82
CA ASP A 193 25.16 48.00 29.70
C ASP A 193 26.43 48.27 30.53
N LYS A 194 27.52 48.61 29.82
CA LYS A 194 28.70 49.26 30.36
C LYS A 194 28.61 50.73 30.10
#